data_04561e929f2113cd51c6863b1ced1ad4
#
_entry.id   04561e929f2113cd51c6863b1ced1ad4
#
_cell.length_a   1.000
_cell.length_b   1.000
_cell.length_c   1.000
_cell.angle_alpha   90.00
_cell.angle_beta   90.00
_cell.angle_gamma   90.00
#
_symmetry.space_group_name_H-M   'P 1'
#
loop_
_entity.id
_entity.type
_entity.pdbx_description
1 polymer ?
#
loop_
_entity_poly.entity_id
_entity_poly.type
_entity_poly.pdbx_seq_one_letter_code
_entity_poly.pdbx_strand_id
1 'polypeptide(L)'
;RLILSITMSEEMNPVSPRLVTSRYIHHLSWMFLLAAVAAAAGFWWTPWFYWVAGIFVALFFWLLWLIPAQVRNMGWLETDDELLITRGKLWYTFTVVPYGRIQFVDVTSGPIDRALGLKKLQLHTASASTDATIKGLEAPLADALRTRLAHQARERMSGL
;
A
#
# COMPACT_ATOMS: atom_id res chain seq x y z
N ARG A 1 -23.43 -11.15 8.45
CA ARG A 1 -22.10 -10.45 8.45
C ARG A 1 -21.19 -10.88 7.32
N LEU A 2 -21.14 -12.18 6.96
CA LEU A 2 -20.28 -12.68 5.88
C LEU A 2 -20.76 -12.22 4.51
N ILE A 3 -22.07 -12.18 4.28
CA ILE A 3 -22.69 -11.76 3.00
C ILE A 3 -22.46 -10.25 2.79
N LEU A 4 -22.54 -9.44 3.85
CA LEU A 4 -22.24 -8.01 3.79
C LEU A 4 -20.77 -7.73 3.49
N SER A 5 -19.85 -8.52 4.03
CA SER A 5 -18.42 -8.37 3.74
C SER A 5 -18.06 -8.76 2.29
N ILE A 6 -18.74 -9.74 1.74
CA ILE A 6 -18.56 -10.18 0.34
C ILE A 6 -19.11 -9.12 -0.63
N THR A 7 -20.29 -8.58 -0.38
CA THR A 7 -20.89 -7.53 -1.20
C THR A 7 -20.09 -6.23 -1.13
N MET A 8 -19.55 -5.87 0.02
CA MET A 8 -18.73 -4.68 0.18
C MET A 8 -17.36 -4.81 -0.52
N SER A 9 -16.79 -6.00 -0.56
CA SER A 9 -15.51 -6.23 -1.26
C SER A 9 -15.65 -6.13 -2.78
N GLU A 10 -16.83 -6.39 -3.33
CA GLU A 10 -17.09 -6.23 -4.77
C GLU A 10 -17.27 -4.76 -5.17
N GLU A 11 -17.69 -3.89 -4.25
CA GLU A 11 -17.87 -2.46 -4.49
C GLU A 11 -16.60 -1.63 -4.27
N MET A 12 -15.55 -2.23 -3.72
CA MET A 12 -14.29 -1.52 -3.44
C MET A 12 -13.57 -1.13 -4.72
N ASN A 13 -13.08 0.12 -4.76
CA ASN A 13 -12.25 0.60 -5.85
C ASN A 13 -10.85 0.01 -5.73
N PRO A 14 -10.33 -0.64 -6.78
CA PRO A 14 -8.99 -1.19 -6.74
C PRO A 14 -7.92 -0.09 -6.80
N VAL A 15 -6.76 -0.36 -6.22
CA VAL A 15 -5.58 0.49 -6.41
C VAL A 15 -4.99 0.27 -7.80
N SER A 16 -4.16 1.22 -8.28
CA SER A 16 -3.56 1.12 -9.60
C SER A 16 -2.66 -0.12 -9.74
N PRO A 17 -2.74 -0.87 -10.85
CA PRO A 17 -1.82 -1.98 -11.13
C PRO A 17 -0.35 -1.55 -11.19
N ARG A 18 -0.08 -0.28 -11.43
CA ARG A 18 1.29 0.27 -11.43
C ARG A 18 1.96 0.17 -10.07
N LEU A 19 1.18 -0.01 -8.99
CA LEU A 19 1.74 -0.26 -7.67
C LEU A 19 2.54 -1.57 -7.61
N VAL A 20 2.15 -2.59 -8.38
CA VAL A 20 2.94 -3.82 -8.54
C VAL A 20 4.32 -3.50 -9.11
N THR A 21 4.38 -2.69 -10.16
CA THR A 21 5.64 -2.26 -10.77
C THR A 21 6.50 -1.47 -9.80
N SER A 22 5.91 -0.53 -9.06
CA SER A 22 6.62 0.25 -8.04
C SER A 22 7.23 -0.65 -6.96
N ARG A 23 6.46 -1.58 -6.44
CA ARG A 23 6.93 -2.52 -5.42
C ARG A 23 7.99 -3.48 -5.95
N TYR A 24 7.86 -3.95 -7.18
CA TYR A 24 8.88 -4.78 -7.82
C TYR A 24 10.20 -4.03 -7.93
N ILE A 25 10.19 -2.81 -8.44
CA ILE A 25 11.40 -2.00 -8.56
C ILE A 25 12.07 -1.85 -7.18
N HIS A 26 11.30 -1.49 -6.17
CA HIS A 26 11.84 -1.27 -4.83
C HIS A 26 12.40 -2.55 -4.20
N HIS A 27 11.58 -3.59 -4.07
CA HIS A 27 11.96 -4.80 -3.35
C HIS A 27 12.94 -5.67 -4.12
N LEU A 28 12.73 -5.86 -5.42
CA LEU A 28 13.56 -6.75 -6.22
C LEU A 28 14.95 -6.16 -6.47
N SER A 29 15.09 -4.83 -6.57
CA SER A 29 16.39 -4.18 -6.68
C SER A 29 17.25 -4.43 -5.45
N TRP A 30 16.69 -4.27 -4.26
CA TRP A 30 17.36 -4.56 -3.00
C TRP A 30 17.73 -6.04 -2.86
N MET A 31 16.81 -6.93 -3.19
CA MET A 31 17.04 -8.37 -3.13
C MET A 31 18.15 -8.81 -4.09
N PHE A 32 18.15 -8.27 -5.30
CA PHE A 32 19.20 -8.55 -6.28
C PHE A 32 20.57 -8.07 -5.78
N LEU A 33 20.64 -6.86 -5.25
CA LEU A 33 21.87 -6.31 -4.69
C LEU A 33 22.40 -7.17 -3.54
N LEU A 34 21.55 -7.56 -2.61
CA LEU A 34 21.94 -8.39 -1.47
C LEU A 34 22.39 -9.79 -1.92
N ALA A 35 21.71 -10.38 -2.89
CA ALA A 35 22.08 -11.67 -3.45
C ALA A 35 23.43 -11.60 -4.16
N ALA A 36 23.67 -10.53 -4.92
CA ALA A 36 24.97 -10.31 -5.60
C ALA A 36 26.10 -10.13 -4.61
N VAL A 37 25.90 -9.38 -3.52
CA VAL A 37 26.89 -9.20 -2.44
C VAL A 37 27.19 -10.53 -1.75
N ALA A 38 26.15 -11.31 -1.44
CA ALA A 38 26.31 -12.63 -0.79
C ALA A 38 27.04 -13.60 -1.71
N ALA A 39 26.76 -13.62 -3.01
CA ALA A 39 27.45 -14.48 -3.98
C ALA A 39 28.92 -14.08 -4.12
N ALA A 40 29.22 -12.78 -4.18
CA ALA A 40 30.59 -12.26 -4.22
C ALA A 40 31.36 -12.64 -2.95
N ALA A 41 30.74 -12.50 -1.78
CA ALA A 41 31.35 -12.92 -0.52
C ALA A 41 31.61 -14.44 -0.46
N GLY A 42 30.71 -15.25 -1.02
CA GLY A 42 30.87 -16.69 -1.13
C GLY A 42 32.05 -17.08 -2.04
N PHE A 43 32.26 -16.33 -3.11
CA PHE A 43 33.39 -16.54 -4.00
C PHE A 43 34.74 -16.18 -3.36
N TRP A 44 34.78 -15.05 -2.59
CA TRP A 44 36.03 -14.54 -2.04
C TRP A 44 36.40 -15.09 -0.66
N TRP A 45 35.42 -15.47 0.15
CA TRP A 45 35.67 -15.85 1.55
C TRP A 45 35.29 -17.29 1.87
N THR A 46 33.98 -17.62 1.92
CA THR A 46 33.54 -18.96 2.30
C THR A 46 32.36 -19.44 1.46
N PRO A 47 32.27 -20.77 1.15
CA PRO A 47 31.13 -21.33 0.41
C PRO A 47 29.76 -21.18 1.11
N TRP A 48 29.73 -20.92 2.39
CA TRP A 48 28.48 -20.70 3.15
C TRP A 48 27.61 -19.56 2.61
N PHE A 49 28.25 -18.52 2.07
CA PHE A 49 27.51 -17.38 1.49
C PHE A 49 26.71 -17.75 0.25
N TYR A 50 27.01 -18.85 -0.43
CA TYR A 50 26.19 -19.34 -1.55
C TYR A 50 24.80 -19.82 -1.06
N TRP A 51 24.71 -20.38 0.16
CA TRP A 51 23.43 -20.72 0.77
C TRP A 51 22.60 -19.47 1.04
N VAL A 52 23.22 -18.41 1.51
CA VAL A 52 22.57 -17.12 1.73
C VAL A 52 22.06 -16.55 0.42
N ALA A 53 22.87 -16.58 -0.65
CA ALA A 53 22.43 -16.15 -1.98
C ALA A 53 21.25 -16.97 -2.48
N GLY A 54 21.25 -18.28 -2.26
CA GLY A 54 20.12 -19.17 -2.60
C GLY A 54 18.84 -18.82 -1.88
N ILE A 55 18.92 -18.43 -0.60
CA ILE A 55 17.77 -17.96 0.18
C ILE A 55 17.20 -16.67 -0.42
N PHE A 56 18.05 -15.72 -0.80
CA PHE A 56 17.60 -14.49 -1.43
C PHE A 56 16.93 -14.73 -2.78
N VAL A 57 17.43 -15.67 -3.58
CA VAL A 57 16.81 -16.07 -4.85
C VAL A 57 15.42 -16.67 -4.61
N ALA A 58 15.30 -17.55 -3.60
CA ALA A 58 14.00 -18.12 -3.23
C ALA A 58 13.00 -17.07 -2.79
N LEU A 59 13.44 -16.09 -1.97
CA LEU A 59 12.61 -14.96 -1.56
C LEU A 59 12.22 -14.07 -2.75
N PHE A 60 13.12 -13.91 -3.72
CA PHE A 60 12.85 -13.15 -4.94
C PHE A 60 11.66 -13.75 -5.71
N PHE A 61 11.65 -15.07 -5.94
CA PHE A 61 10.54 -15.75 -6.61
C PHE A 61 9.26 -15.69 -5.78
N TRP A 62 9.36 -15.81 -4.47
CA TRP A 62 8.20 -15.69 -3.58
C TRP A 62 7.58 -14.30 -3.65
N LEU A 63 8.40 -13.24 -3.67
CA LEU A 63 7.92 -11.86 -3.82
C LEU A 63 7.31 -11.62 -5.19
N LEU A 64 7.81 -12.25 -6.25
CA LEU A 64 7.20 -12.18 -7.58
C LEU A 64 5.75 -12.64 -7.58
N TRP A 65 5.44 -13.62 -6.74
CA TRP A 65 4.07 -14.10 -6.58
C TRP A 65 3.27 -13.29 -5.56
N LEU A 66 3.88 -12.92 -4.44
CA LEU A 66 3.20 -12.30 -3.30
C LEU A 66 2.77 -10.87 -3.59
N ILE A 67 3.62 -10.06 -4.22
CA ILE A 67 3.36 -8.63 -4.44
C ILE A 67 2.10 -8.39 -5.31
N PRO A 68 1.91 -9.04 -6.46
CA PRO A 68 0.66 -8.87 -7.23
C PRO A 68 -0.57 -9.31 -6.44
N ALA A 69 -0.44 -10.35 -5.64
CA ALA A 69 -1.53 -10.86 -4.83
C ALA A 69 -1.94 -9.87 -3.72
N GLN A 70 -0.96 -9.23 -3.08
CA GLN A 70 -1.24 -8.18 -2.10
C GLN A 70 -1.91 -6.96 -2.73
N VAL A 71 -1.43 -6.52 -3.88
CA VAL A 71 -1.99 -5.35 -4.58
C VAL A 71 -3.42 -5.61 -5.04
N ARG A 72 -3.74 -6.82 -5.51
CA ARG A 72 -5.10 -7.19 -5.90
C ARG A 72 -6.09 -7.16 -4.73
N ASN A 73 -5.63 -7.36 -3.52
CA ASN A 73 -6.45 -7.33 -2.31
C ASN A 73 -6.52 -5.95 -1.65
N MET A 74 -5.88 -4.95 -2.24
CA MET A 74 -5.97 -3.56 -1.79
C MET A 74 -7.14 -2.86 -2.47
N GLY A 75 -7.93 -2.14 -1.69
CA GLY A 75 -9.05 -1.37 -2.20
C GLY A 75 -9.50 -0.31 -1.22
N TRP A 76 -10.32 0.61 -1.71
CA TRP A 76 -10.92 1.67 -0.91
C TRP A 76 -12.33 1.99 -1.42
N LEU A 77 -13.15 2.52 -0.54
CA LEU A 77 -14.52 2.92 -0.87
C LEU A 77 -14.93 4.13 -0.02
N GLU A 78 -15.41 5.18 -0.69
CA GLU A 78 -16.04 6.32 -0.01
C GLU A 78 -17.53 6.02 0.22
N THR A 79 -17.97 6.14 1.46
CA THR A 79 -19.39 6.14 1.81
C THR A 79 -19.83 7.52 2.25
N ASP A 80 -21.10 7.70 2.58
CA ASP A 80 -21.63 9.00 3.01
C ASP A 80 -21.00 9.49 4.32
N ASP A 81 -20.61 8.58 5.22
CA ASP A 81 -20.15 8.90 6.55
C ASP A 81 -18.70 8.52 6.84
N GLU A 82 -18.10 7.65 6.02
CA GLU A 82 -16.80 7.05 6.35
C GLU A 82 -16.05 6.59 5.10
N LEU A 83 -14.74 6.42 5.25
CA LEU A 83 -13.87 5.83 4.25
C LEU A 83 -13.51 4.41 4.66
N LEU A 84 -13.72 3.46 3.77
CA LEU A 84 -13.40 2.06 3.98
C LEU A 84 -12.13 1.71 3.21
N ILE A 85 -11.20 1.02 3.87
CA ILE A 85 -9.92 0.63 3.27
C ILE A 85 -9.67 -0.84 3.56
N THR A 86 -9.35 -1.61 2.50
CA THR A 86 -8.95 -3.01 2.64
C THR A 86 -7.52 -3.21 2.16
N ARG A 87 -6.80 -4.10 2.80
CA ARG A 87 -5.44 -4.48 2.41
C ARG A 87 -5.06 -5.85 2.94
N GLY A 88 -4.06 -6.46 2.29
CA GLY A 88 -3.42 -7.68 2.75
C GLY A 88 -3.94 -8.94 2.08
N LYS A 89 -3.10 -9.97 2.03
CA LYS A 89 -3.45 -11.29 1.52
C LYS A 89 -3.39 -12.35 2.62
N LEU A 90 -2.25 -12.47 3.30
CA LEU A 90 -2.07 -13.40 4.41
C LEU A 90 -2.78 -12.90 5.67
N TRP A 91 -2.75 -11.60 5.88
CA TRP A 91 -3.45 -10.90 6.97
C TRP A 91 -4.38 -9.87 6.36
N TYR A 92 -5.66 -10.21 6.33
CA TYR A 92 -6.68 -9.29 5.80
C TYR A 92 -6.99 -8.20 6.83
N THR A 93 -6.78 -6.95 6.43
CA THR A 93 -7.09 -5.79 7.26
C THR A 93 -8.19 -4.96 6.62
N PHE A 94 -9.25 -4.73 7.36
CA PHE A 94 -10.35 -3.85 6.98
C PHE A 94 -10.37 -2.67 7.94
N THR A 95 -10.13 -1.48 7.43
CA THR A 95 -10.07 -0.25 8.22
C THR A 95 -11.22 0.66 7.86
N VAL A 96 -11.92 1.17 8.87
CA VAL A 96 -13.01 2.13 8.73
C VAL A 96 -12.57 3.45 9.35
N VAL A 97 -12.59 4.53 8.57
CA VAL A 97 -12.20 5.86 9.02
C VAL A 97 -13.40 6.82 8.88
N PRO A 98 -14.10 7.15 9.98
CA PRO A 98 -15.16 8.15 9.93
C PRO A 98 -14.63 9.52 9.55
N TYR A 99 -15.32 10.24 8.69
CA TYR A 99 -14.89 11.55 8.23
C TYR A 99 -14.69 12.55 9.37
N GLY A 100 -15.53 12.48 10.38
CA GLY A 100 -15.45 13.36 11.55
C GLY A 100 -14.20 13.18 12.41
N ARG A 101 -13.48 12.07 12.27
CA ARG A 101 -12.22 11.80 12.99
C ARG A 101 -10.97 12.23 12.24
N ILE A 102 -11.10 12.57 10.97
CA ILE A 102 -9.97 12.98 10.14
C ILE A 102 -9.57 14.40 10.53
N GLN A 103 -8.33 14.59 10.95
CA GLN A 103 -7.77 15.90 11.24
C GLN A 103 -7.21 16.58 9.99
N PHE A 104 -6.42 15.84 9.21
CA PHE A 104 -5.89 16.32 7.94
C PHE A 104 -5.54 15.14 7.03
N VAL A 105 -5.41 15.45 5.74
CA VAL A 105 -5.14 14.47 4.68
C VAL A 105 -3.92 14.95 3.91
N ASP A 106 -2.90 14.09 3.82
CA ASP A 106 -1.67 14.34 3.08
C ASP A 106 -1.60 13.47 1.84
N VAL A 107 -1.00 14.00 0.78
CA VAL A 107 -0.64 13.24 -0.42
C VAL A 107 0.87 13.29 -0.57
N THR A 108 1.49 12.13 -0.62
CA THR A 108 2.93 11.98 -0.77
C THR A 108 3.29 11.08 -1.93
N SER A 109 4.48 11.26 -2.47
CA SER A 109 4.94 10.49 -3.62
C SER A 109 6.46 10.32 -3.53
N GLY A 110 6.92 9.07 -3.44
CA GLY A 110 8.34 8.73 -3.50
C GLY A 110 8.90 8.83 -4.93
N PRO A 111 10.24 8.69 -5.09
CA PRO A 111 10.85 8.79 -6.42
C PRO A 111 10.33 7.79 -7.44
N ILE A 112 10.14 6.55 -7.03
CA ILE A 112 9.64 5.48 -7.91
C ILE A 112 8.17 5.70 -8.24
N ASP A 113 7.35 6.00 -7.23
CA ASP A 113 5.93 6.29 -7.42
C ASP A 113 5.71 7.50 -8.32
N ARG A 114 6.52 8.54 -8.15
CA ARG A 114 6.47 9.74 -8.99
C ARG A 114 6.77 9.43 -10.45
N ALA A 115 7.76 8.58 -10.71
CA ALA A 115 8.10 8.14 -12.06
C ALA A 115 6.96 7.36 -12.72
N LEU A 116 6.16 6.65 -11.93
CA LEU A 116 5.02 5.86 -12.41
C LEU A 116 3.68 6.62 -12.36
N GLY A 117 3.69 7.89 -11.93
CA GLY A 117 2.49 8.70 -11.79
C GLY A 117 1.57 8.28 -10.65
N LEU A 118 2.13 7.69 -9.60
CA LEU A 118 1.39 7.22 -8.43
C LEU A 118 1.62 8.13 -7.23
N LYS A 119 0.61 8.20 -6.35
CA LYS A 119 0.68 8.91 -5.08
C LYS A 119 0.09 8.05 -3.96
N LYS A 120 0.49 8.37 -2.75
CA LYS A 120 0.00 7.75 -1.53
C LYS A 120 -0.80 8.78 -0.74
N LEU A 121 -2.01 8.41 -0.33
CA LEU A 121 -2.88 9.23 0.50
C LEU A 121 -2.75 8.81 1.96
N GLN A 122 -2.46 9.75 2.85
CA GLN A 122 -2.38 9.52 4.30
C GLN A 122 -3.46 10.30 5.02
N LEU A 123 -4.22 9.58 5.84
CA LEU A 123 -5.28 10.13 6.67
C LEU A 123 -4.77 10.19 8.11
N HIS A 124 -4.73 11.39 8.68
CA HIS A 124 -4.27 11.61 10.05
C HIS A 124 -5.46 11.88 10.96
N THR A 125 -5.54 11.14 12.04
CA THR A 125 -6.58 11.27 13.06
C THR A 125 -5.99 11.75 14.38
N ALA A 126 -6.81 11.96 15.40
CA ALA A 126 -6.35 12.38 16.72
C ALA A 126 -5.43 11.36 17.40
N SER A 127 -5.49 10.09 16.99
CA SER A 127 -4.62 9.03 17.50
C SER A 127 -3.81 8.44 16.37
N ALA A 128 -2.48 8.45 16.49
CA ALA A 128 -1.57 7.88 15.49
C ALA A 128 -1.84 6.40 15.22
N SER A 129 -2.40 5.68 16.18
CA SER A 129 -2.76 4.26 16.02
C SER A 129 -3.94 4.04 15.08
N THR A 130 -4.71 5.09 14.78
CA THR A 130 -5.85 5.04 13.87
C THR A 130 -5.60 5.72 12.53
N ASP A 131 -4.36 6.17 12.29
CA ASP A 131 -3.96 6.72 11.00
C ASP A 131 -4.09 5.64 9.92
N ALA A 132 -4.54 6.06 8.73
CA ALA A 132 -4.77 5.16 7.62
C ALA A 132 -4.04 5.66 6.36
N THR A 133 -3.67 4.72 5.50
CA THR A 133 -2.94 5.02 4.28
C THR A 133 -3.51 4.24 3.11
N ILE A 134 -3.73 4.92 1.98
CA ILE A 134 -4.08 4.29 0.70
C ILE A 134 -2.89 4.47 -0.24
N LYS A 135 -2.28 3.36 -0.64
CA LYS A 135 -1.13 3.34 -1.55
C LYS A 135 -1.57 3.06 -2.98
N GLY A 136 -0.78 3.50 -3.95
CA GLY A 136 -0.99 3.13 -5.35
C GLY A 136 -2.16 3.80 -6.02
N LEU A 137 -2.48 5.03 -5.64
CA LEU A 137 -3.46 5.85 -6.33
C LEU A 137 -2.81 6.61 -7.48
N GLU A 138 -3.48 6.71 -8.61
CA GLU A 138 -3.04 7.59 -9.69
C GLU A 138 -3.06 9.05 -9.21
N ALA A 139 -2.07 9.83 -9.65
CA ALA A 139 -1.88 11.19 -9.15
C ALA A 139 -3.14 12.07 -9.23
N PRO A 140 -3.88 12.16 -10.36
CA PRO A 140 -5.11 12.93 -10.42
C PRO A 140 -6.20 12.46 -9.47
N LEU A 141 -6.33 11.14 -9.31
CA LEU A 141 -7.31 10.54 -8.40
C LEU A 141 -6.95 10.80 -6.95
N ALA A 142 -5.68 10.71 -6.59
CA ALA A 142 -5.21 10.99 -5.23
C ALA A 142 -5.48 12.45 -4.83
N ASP A 143 -5.21 13.40 -5.73
CA ASP A 143 -5.45 14.81 -5.48
C ASP A 143 -6.95 15.13 -5.36
N ALA A 144 -7.78 14.54 -6.21
CA ALA A 144 -9.23 14.68 -6.14
C ALA A 144 -9.80 14.08 -4.85
N LEU A 145 -9.34 12.90 -4.47
CA LEU A 145 -9.76 12.20 -3.25
C LEU A 145 -9.36 12.99 -2.01
N ARG A 146 -8.14 13.54 -1.98
CA ARG A 146 -7.69 14.42 -0.90
C ARG A 146 -8.62 15.60 -0.72
N THR A 147 -8.99 16.28 -1.80
CA THR A 147 -9.89 17.46 -1.76
C THR A 147 -11.27 17.07 -1.22
N ARG A 148 -11.84 15.97 -1.69
CA ARG A 148 -13.14 15.50 -1.21
C ARG A 148 -13.11 15.11 0.27
N LEU A 149 -12.11 14.36 0.71
CA LEU A 149 -11.98 13.92 2.10
C LEU A 149 -11.74 15.10 3.04
N ALA A 150 -10.91 16.06 2.66
CA ALA A 150 -10.69 17.27 3.44
C ALA A 150 -11.98 18.09 3.59
N HIS A 151 -12.77 18.17 2.54
CA HIS A 151 -14.08 18.84 2.58
C HIS A 151 -15.06 18.11 3.50
N GLN A 152 -15.18 16.81 3.39
CA GLN A 152 -16.04 15.98 4.26
C GLN A 152 -15.64 16.10 5.73
N ALA A 153 -14.35 16.08 6.01
CA ALA A 153 -13.84 16.24 7.37
C ALA A 153 -14.23 17.60 7.97
N ARG A 154 -14.12 18.66 7.19
CA ARG A 154 -14.52 20.02 7.62
C ARG A 154 -16.01 20.15 7.86
N GLU A 155 -16.83 19.60 6.97
CA GLU A 155 -18.30 19.63 7.14
C GLU A 155 -18.74 18.90 8.41
N ARG A 156 -18.13 17.75 8.72
CA ARG A 156 -18.46 16.97 9.92
C ARG A 156 -18.02 17.67 11.22
N MET A 157 -16.90 18.40 11.18
CA MET A 157 -16.43 19.18 12.32
C MET A 157 -17.33 20.42 12.56
N SER A 158 -17.80 21.07 11.50
CA SER A 158 -18.65 22.27 11.61
C SER A 158 -20.10 21.94 12.00
N GLY A 159 -20.53 20.71 11.83
CA GLY A 159 -21.85 20.23 12.22
C GLY A 159 -22.00 19.86 13.71
N LEU A 160 -20.94 20.03 14.47
CA LEU A 160 -20.93 19.86 15.92
C LEU A 160 -21.08 21.23 16.59
#